data_07098e2d9ae39354ba436ec065092781
#
_entry.id   07098e2d9ae39354ba436ec065092781
#
_cell.length_a   1.000
_cell.length_b   1.000
_cell.length_c   1.000
_cell.angle_alpha   90.00
_cell.angle_beta   90.00
_cell.angle_gamma   90.00
#
_symmetry.space_group_name_H-M   'P 1'
#
loop_
_entity.id
_entity.type
_entity.pdbx_description
1 polymer ?
#
loop_
_entity_poly.entity_id
_entity_poly.type
_entity_poly.pdbx_seq_one_letter_code
_entity_poly.pdbx_strand_id
1 'polypeptide(L)'
;KKKLMTLLMSAVMALGISASAFAAPVGVVNVNAVLNSYPGITEIAKSVAQEKTRLQEEFNKQSANMSDAEKQALAEKLSKQLADFEQKKMAPVQRKINKTILDVAKANNIDSVVNMNAMVAGGKDLTDEVIKALK
;
A
#
# COMPACT_ATOMS: atom_id res chain seq x y z
N LYS A 1 -81.03 -11.16 8.52
CA LYS A 1 -80.46 -12.27 9.32
C LYS A 1 -79.27 -12.80 8.63
N LYS A 2 -78.16 -12.90 9.35
CA LYS A 2 -76.99 -13.63 9.05
C LYS A 2 -76.02 -12.98 8.06
N LYS A 3 -75.19 -12.08 8.53
CA LYS A 3 -73.88 -12.51 8.92
C LYS A 3 -73.11 -13.14 7.77
N LEU A 4 -72.66 -12.28 6.90
CA LEU A 4 -71.47 -12.64 6.16
C LEU A 4 -70.31 -11.84 6.77
N MET A 5 -69.72 -12.46 7.69
CA MET A 5 -68.50 -12.03 8.27
C MET A 5 -67.41 -12.27 7.22
N THR A 6 -67.17 -11.26 6.45
CA THR A 6 -66.13 -11.29 5.44
C THR A 6 -64.81 -11.28 6.18
N LEU A 7 -64.18 -12.39 6.16
CA LEU A 7 -62.81 -12.58 6.63
C LEU A 7 -61.91 -11.84 5.67
N LEU A 8 -61.61 -10.60 5.98
CA LEU A 8 -60.51 -9.89 5.37
C LEU A 8 -59.23 -10.46 5.92
N MET A 9 -58.78 -11.50 5.29
CA MET A 9 -57.44 -12.00 5.45
C MET A 9 -56.51 -11.00 4.78
N SER A 10 -56.02 -10.05 5.57
CA SER A 10 -54.91 -9.21 5.20
C SER A 10 -53.68 -10.09 5.02
N ALA A 11 -53.43 -10.46 3.79
CA ALA A 11 -52.12 -10.98 3.42
C ALA A 11 -51.13 -9.83 3.52
N VAL A 12 -50.57 -9.64 4.67
CA VAL A 12 -49.35 -8.87 4.81
C VAL A 12 -48.26 -9.70 4.11
N MET A 13 -48.11 -9.45 2.84
CA MET A 13 -46.85 -9.81 2.17
C MET A 13 -45.80 -8.97 2.84
N ALA A 14 -45.15 -9.56 3.83
CA ALA A 14 -43.82 -9.14 4.22
C ALA A 14 -42.93 -9.34 2.99
N LEU A 15 -42.82 -8.31 2.19
CA LEU A 15 -41.69 -8.15 1.28
C LEU A 15 -40.50 -8.09 2.18
N GLY A 16 -39.93 -9.26 2.47
CA GLY A 16 -38.60 -9.40 2.98
C GLY A 16 -37.66 -8.79 1.94
N ILE A 17 -37.45 -7.49 2.08
CA ILE A 17 -36.27 -6.87 1.51
C ILE A 17 -35.12 -7.51 2.31
N SER A 18 -34.67 -8.66 1.83
CA SER A 18 -33.34 -9.12 2.11
C SER A 18 -32.45 -8.04 1.53
N ALA A 19 -32.17 -7.05 2.34
CA ALA A 19 -30.99 -6.21 2.14
C ALA A 19 -29.83 -7.21 2.21
N SER A 20 -29.50 -7.79 1.06
CA SER A 20 -28.21 -8.38 0.86
C SER A 20 -27.28 -7.24 1.18
N ALA A 21 -26.73 -7.25 2.38
CA ALA A 21 -25.58 -6.43 2.69
C ALA A 21 -24.52 -6.93 1.72
N PHE A 22 -24.49 -6.34 0.53
CA PHE A 22 -23.37 -6.49 -0.35
C PHE A 22 -22.21 -5.89 0.42
N ALA A 23 -21.41 -6.74 1.04
CA ALA A 23 -20.15 -6.33 1.58
C ALA A 23 -19.43 -5.60 0.44
N ALA A 24 -19.05 -4.35 0.68
CA ALA A 24 -18.38 -3.56 -0.33
C ALA A 24 -17.17 -4.37 -0.83
N PRO A 25 -16.98 -4.48 -2.15
CA PRO A 25 -15.90 -5.31 -2.69
C PRO A 25 -14.56 -4.76 -2.18
N VAL A 26 -13.76 -5.65 -1.61
CA VAL A 26 -12.41 -5.33 -1.14
C VAL A 26 -11.42 -5.70 -2.24
N GLY A 27 -10.54 -4.76 -2.58
CA GLY A 27 -9.40 -5.03 -3.43
C GLY A 27 -8.20 -5.52 -2.62
N VAL A 28 -7.38 -6.35 -3.24
CA VAL A 28 -6.08 -6.75 -2.67
C VAL A 28 -4.96 -6.41 -3.65
N VAL A 29 -3.82 -5.98 -3.13
CA VAL A 29 -2.65 -5.65 -3.93
C VAL A 29 -1.39 -6.22 -3.26
N ASN A 30 -0.58 -6.92 -4.04
CA ASN A 30 0.76 -7.30 -3.63
C ASN A 30 1.70 -6.11 -3.82
N VAL A 31 1.86 -5.32 -2.75
CA VAL A 31 2.66 -4.09 -2.77
C VAL A 31 4.12 -4.36 -3.14
N ASN A 32 4.67 -5.51 -2.72
CA ASN A 32 6.05 -5.87 -3.06
C ASN A 32 6.21 -6.15 -4.56
N ALA A 33 5.26 -6.85 -5.17
CA ALA A 33 5.27 -7.09 -6.61
C ALA A 33 5.14 -5.78 -7.40
N VAL A 34 4.27 -4.89 -6.96
CA VAL A 34 4.10 -3.56 -7.56
C VAL A 34 5.39 -2.74 -7.46
N LEU A 35 6.01 -2.70 -6.29
CA LEU A 35 7.26 -1.97 -6.06
C LEU A 35 8.39 -2.51 -6.94
N ASN A 36 8.56 -3.84 -6.99
CA ASN A 36 9.59 -4.48 -7.80
C ASN A 36 9.38 -4.27 -9.31
N SER A 37 8.14 -4.03 -9.72
CA SER A 37 7.77 -3.73 -11.11
C SER A 37 7.77 -2.23 -11.44
N TYR A 38 8.05 -1.38 -10.46
CA TYR A 38 8.04 0.07 -10.64
C TYR A 38 9.14 0.51 -11.62
N PRO A 39 8.81 1.30 -12.66
CA PRO A 39 9.81 1.80 -13.60
C PRO A 39 10.88 2.63 -12.88
N GLY A 40 12.15 2.26 -13.05
CA GLY A 40 13.28 2.94 -12.44
C GLY A 40 13.62 2.51 -11.00
N ILE A 41 12.96 1.47 -10.44
CA ILE A 41 13.28 0.99 -9.09
C ILE A 41 14.72 0.49 -8.98
N THR A 42 15.24 -0.12 -10.03
CA THR A 42 16.61 -0.62 -10.08
C THR A 42 17.63 0.52 -10.00
N GLU A 43 17.38 1.62 -10.70
CA GLU A 43 18.23 2.83 -10.67
C GLU A 43 18.20 3.50 -9.30
N ILE A 44 17.03 3.52 -8.66
CA ILE A 44 16.90 4.01 -7.29
C ILE A 44 17.71 3.15 -6.34
N ALA A 45 17.56 1.83 -6.40
CA ALA A 45 18.32 0.89 -5.58
C ALA A 45 19.83 1.05 -5.78
N LYS A 46 20.27 1.21 -7.03
CA LYS A 46 21.67 1.47 -7.37
C LYS A 46 22.17 2.78 -6.76
N SER A 47 21.39 3.86 -6.86
CA SER A 47 21.76 5.16 -6.30
C SER A 47 21.88 5.13 -4.77
N VAL A 48 20.99 4.39 -4.09
CA VAL A 48 21.07 4.18 -2.64
C VAL A 48 22.33 3.38 -2.26
N ALA A 49 22.63 2.31 -3.01
CA ALA A 49 23.85 1.52 -2.79
C ALA A 49 25.12 2.36 -2.98
N GLN A 50 25.16 3.21 -3.98
CA GLN A 50 26.27 4.13 -4.22
C GLN A 50 26.44 5.15 -3.07
N GLU A 51 25.33 5.72 -2.60
CA GLU A 51 25.36 6.65 -1.46
C GLU A 51 25.84 5.96 -0.19
N LYS A 52 25.38 4.73 0.06
CA LYS A 52 25.89 3.91 1.20
C LYS A 52 27.38 3.71 1.12
N THR A 53 27.91 3.35 -0.04
CA THR A 53 29.37 3.17 -0.25
C THR A 53 30.11 4.48 -0.01
N ARG A 54 29.63 5.59 -0.53
CA ARG A 54 30.21 6.92 -0.33
C ARG A 54 30.29 7.30 1.14
N LEU A 55 29.19 7.09 1.89
CA LEU A 55 29.13 7.39 3.32
C LEU A 55 30.05 6.48 4.14
N GLN A 56 30.19 5.21 3.74
CA GLN A 56 31.13 4.29 4.36
C GLN A 56 32.58 4.73 4.16
N GLU A 57 32.94 5.16 2.97
CA GLU A 57 34.27 5.71 2.68
C GLU A 57 34.52 7.00 3.46
N GLU A 58 33.51 7.87 3.57
CA GLU A 58 33.58 9.10 4.37
C GLU A 58 33.84 8.77 5.85
N PHE A 59 33.10 7.79 6.40
CA PHE A 59 33.33 7.31 7.76
C PHE A 59 34.76 6.83 7.95
N ASN A 60 35.27 5.96 7.07
CA ASN A 60 36.62 5.40 7.16
C ASN A 60 37.70 6.48 7.12
N LYS A 61 37.53 7.50 6.28
CA LYS A 61 38.47 8.64 6.17
C LYS A 61 38.49 9.53 7.41
N GLN A 62 37.30 9.84 7.93
CA GLN A 62 37.17 10.78 9.06
C GLN A 62 37.46 10.12 10.42
N SER A 63 37.13 8.84 10.57
CA SER A 63 37.21 8.16 11.86
C SER A 63 38.62 7.73 12.27
N ALA A 64 39.63 7.83 11.40
CA ALA A 64 40.96 7.30 11.61
C ALA A 64 41.63 7.78 12.91
N ASN A 65 41.42 9.03 13.31
CA ASN A 65 42.01 9.65 14.50
C ASN A 65 40.95 10.12 15.53
N MET A 66 39.73 9.60 15.45
CA MET A 66 38.64 9.94 16.35
C MET A 66 38.60 9.01 17.58
N SER A 67 38.15 9.54 18.70
CA SER A 67 37.76 8.74 19.87
C SER A 67 36.53 7.89 19.57
N ASP A 68 36.25 6.88 20.40
CA ASP A 68 35.08 6.00 20.21
C ASP A 68 33.77 6.77 20.27
N ALA A 69 33.64 7.78 21.13
CA ALA A 69 32.48 8.64 21.22
C ALA A 69 32.28 9.48 19.93
N GLU A 70 33.35 10.01 19.37
CA GLU A 70 33.31 10.77 18.12
C GLU A 70 32.95 9.87 16.91
N LYS A 71 33.50 8.64 16.89
CA LYS A 71 33.14 7.65 15.86
C LYS A 71 31.65 7.31 15.91
N GLN A 72 31.11 7.12 17.12
CA GLN A 72 29.67 6.84 17.28
C GLN A 72 28.82 8.01 16.79
N ALA A 73 29.14 9.24 17.18
CA ALA A 73 28.43 10.42 16.72
C ALA A 73 28.50 10.60 15.20
N LEU A 74 29.65 10.31 14.58
CA LEU A 74 29.81 10.34 13.14
C LEU A 74 28.97 9.24 12.47
N ALA A 75 28.97 8.02 13.01
CA ALA A 75 28.17 6.90 12.48
C ALA A 75 26.67 7.21 12.52
N GLU A 76 26.17 7.79 13.61
CA GLU A 76 24.76 8.22 13.74
C GLU A 76 24.41 9.30 12.71
N LYS A 77 25.28 10.30 12.54
CA LYS A 77 25.10 11.36 11.55
C LYS A 77 25.02 10.79 10.12
N LEU A 78 25.96 9.90 9.75
CA LEU A 78 25.99 9.33 8.40
C LEU A 78 24.82 8.34 8.17
N SER A 79 24.42 7.59 9.19
CA SER A 79 23.22 6.74 9.12
C SER A 79 21.95 7.56 8.88
N LYS A 80 21.83 8.70 9.54
CA LYS A 80 20.72 9.62 9.30
C LYS A 80 20.74 10.19 7.88
N GLN A 81 21.91 10.56 7.37
CA GLN A 81 22.04 11.02 5.98
C GLN A 81 21.59 9.97 4.98
N LEU A 82 21.97 8.69 5.20
CA LEU A 82 21.50 7.59 4.35
C LEU A 82 20.00 7.42 4.41
N ALA A 83 19.41 7.40 5.61
CA ALA A 83 17.97 7.28 5.78
C ALA A 83 17.20 8.43 5.10
N ASP A 84 17.67 9.67 5.25
CA ASP A 84 17.09 10.84 4.60
C ASP A 84 17.19 10.74 3.06
N PHE A 85 18.32 10.24 2.56
CA PHE A 85 18.51 10.01 1.12
C PHE A 85 17.55 8.94 0.58
N GLU A 86 17.44 7.80 1.28
CA GLU A 86 16.51 6.72 0.94
C GLU A 86 15.07 7.21 0.92
N GLN A 87 14.66 7.92 1.97
CA GLN A 87 13.31 8.49 2.06
C GLN A 87 13.03 9.46 0.91
N LYS A 88 13.98 10.34 0.60
CA LYS A 88 13.85 11.30 -0.51
C LYS A 88 13.67 10.61 -1.86
N LYS A 89 14.36 9.48 -2.08
CA LYS A 89 14.24 8.69 -3.31
C LYS A 89 12.94 7.90 -3.37
N MET A 90 12.51 7.32 -2.24
CA MET A 90 11.36 6.43 -2.18
C MET A 90 10.01 7.17 -2.02
N ALA A 91 9.98 8.35 -1.42
CA ALA A 91 8.73 9.07 -1.19
C ALA A 91 7.94 9.35 -2.49
N PRO A 92 8.54 9.78 -3.61
CA PRO A 92 7.83 9.94 -4.88
C PRO A 92 7.26 8.62 -5.41
N VAL A 93 8.02 7.53 -5.28
CA VAL A 93 7.60 6.17 -5.69
C VAL A 93 6.37 5.73 -4.92
N GLN A 94 6.41 5.84 -3.59
CA GLN A 94 5.28 5.49 -2.73
C GLN A 94 4.03 6.32 -3.06
N ARG A 95 4.19 7.64 -3.25
CA ARG A 95 3.06 8.51 -3.63
C ARG A 95 2.44 8.08 -4.96
N LYS A 96 3.27 7.77 -5.95
CA LYS A 96 2.78 7.33 -7.26
C LYS A 96 2.10 5.96 -7.18
N ILE A 97 2.67 5.00 -6.46
CA ILE A 97 2.06 3.68 -6.25
C ILE A 97 0.71 3.84 -5.55
N ASN A 98 0.64 4.57 -4.42
CA ASN A 98 -0.60 4.77 -3.69
C ASN A 98 -1.68 5.43 -4.54
N LYS A 99 -1.32 6.47 -5.30
CA LYS A 99 -2.25 7.11 -6.23
C LYS A 99 -2.77 6.13 -7.27
N THR A 100 -1.88 5.36 -7.89
CA THR A 100 -2.26 4.38 -8.92
C THR A 100 -3.15 3.28 -8.35
N ILE A 101 -2.89 2.78 -7.14
CA ILE A 101 -3.77 1.82 -6.45
C ILE A 101 -5.17 2.40 -6.28
N LEU A 102 -5.28 3.64 -5.81
CA LEU A 102 -6.58 4.31 -5.63
C LEU A 102 -7.31 4.53 -6.96
N ASP A 103 -6.60 4.92 -8.01
CA ASP A 103 -7.18 5.13 -9.34
C ASP A 103 -7.70 3.79 -9.93
N VAL A 104 -6.93 2.71 -9.81
CA VAL A 104 -7.34 1.36 -10.24
C VAL A 104 -8.52 0.85 -9.42
N ALA A 105 -8.50 1.04 -8.10
CA ALA A 105 -9.62 0.66 -7.23
C ALA A 105 -10.91 1.35 -7.64
N LYS A 106 -10.87 2.67 -7.86
CA LYS A 106 -12.02 3.43 -8.33
C LYS A 106 -12.56 2.94 -9.68
N ALA A 107 -11.67 2.64 -10.62
CA ALA A 107 -12.05 2.10 -11.92
C ALA A 107 -12.73 0.73 -11.81
N ASN A 108 -12.49 -0.01 -10.74
CA ASN A 108 -13.09 -1.30 -10.43
C ASN A 108 -14.29 -1.21 -9.45
N ASN A 109 -14.76 -0.01 -9.10
CA ASN A 109 -15.81 0.25 -8.10
C ASN A 109 -15.48 -0.38 -6.73
N ILE A 110 -14.21 -0.28 -6.33
CA ILE A 110 -13.69 -0.80 -5.06
C ILE A 110 -13.37 0.37 -4.15
N ASP A 111 -13.95 0.38 -2.95
CA ASP A 111 -13.79 1.46 -1.97
C ASP A 111 -12.64 1.21 -1.00
N SER A 112 -12.23 -0.04 -0.83
CA SER A 112 -11.18 -0.43 0.12
C SER A 112 -10.17 -1.37 -0.52
N VAL A 113 -8.90 -1.06 -0.36
CA VAL A 113 -7.79 -1.92 -0.81
C VAL A 113 -6.90 -2.25 0.37
N VAL A 114 -6.55 -3.51 0.50
CA VAL A 114 -5.62 -4.00 1.53
C VAL A 114 -4.40 -4.65 0.87
N ASN A 115 -3.29 -4.68 1.62
CA ASN A 115 -2.13 -5.45 1.17
C ASN A 115 -2.48 -6.94 1.17
N MET A 116 -2.14 -7.63 0.10
CA MET A 116 -2.39 -9.06 -0.05
C MET A 116 -1.87 -9.89 1.14
N ASN A 117 -0.73 -9.51 1.71
CA ASN A 117 -0.14 -10.20 2.86
C ASN A 117 -0.97 -10.06 4.15
N ALA A 118 -1.90 -9.11 4.23
CA ALA A 118 -2.80 -8.92 5.35
C ALA A 118 -4.16 -9.62 5.15
N MET A 119 -4.41 -10.18 3.99
CA MET A 119 -5.66 -10.86 3.64
C MET A 119 -5.47 -12.38 3.75
N VAL A 120 -6.34 -13.02 4.53
CA VAL A 120 -6.32 -14.49 4.68
C VAL A 120 -7.04 -15.17 3.51
N ALA A 121 -8.16 -14.60 3.07
CA ALA A 121 -8.96 -15.11 1.95
C ALA A 121 -9.86 -14.03 1.37
N GLY A 122 -10.22 -14.17 0.11
CA GLY A 122 -11.14 -13.28 -0.61
C GLY A 122 -10.46 -12.03 -1.17
N GLY A 123 -11.29 -11.08 -1.63
CA GLY A 123 -10.84 -9.86 -2.30
C GLY A 123 -10.58 -10.02 -3.80
N LYS A 124 -10.65 -8.90 -4.53
CA LYS A 124 -10.28 -8.85 -5.94
C LYS A 124 -8.81 -8.45 -6.06
N ASP A 125 -8.00 -9.28 -6.66
CA ASP A 125 -6.59 -8.96 -6.91
C ASP A 125 -6.47 -7.89 -8.01
N LEU A 126 -5.88 -6.75 -7.65
CA LEU A 126 -5.65 -5.60 -8.52
C LEU A 126 -4.17 -5.45 -8.90
N THR A 127 -3.30 -6.36 -8.48
CA THR A 127 -1.84 -6.23 -8.61
C THR A 127 -1.42 -5.99 -10.05
N ASP A 128 -1.88 -6.81 -10.99
CA ASP A 128 -1.50 -6.70 -12.39
C ASP A 128 -2.02 -5.42 -13.05
N GLU A 129 -3.24 -5.00 -12.70
CA GLU A 129 -3.82 -3.75 -13.19
C GLU A 129 -3.01 -2.53 -12.69
N VAL A 130 -2.59 -2.54 -11.44
CA VAL A 130 -1.73 -1.50 -10.86
C VAL A 130 -0.36 -1.48 -11.54
N ILE A 131 0.28 -2.65 -11.72
CA ILE A 131 1.57 -2.74 -12.41
C ILE A 131 1.47 -2.21 -13.84
N LYS A 132 0.41 -2.55 -14.55
CA LYS A 132 0.16 -2.07 -15.92
C LYS A 132 -0.04 -0.56 -15.97
N ALA A 133 -0.74 0.02 -15.01
CA ALA A 133 -1.01 1.45 -14.93
C ALA A 133 0.22 2.29 -14.51
N LEU A 134 1.26 1.67 -13.95
CA LEU A 134 2.52 2.33 -13.59
C LEU A 134 3.50 2.45 -14.75
N LYS A 135 3.34 1.67 -15.80
CA LYS A 135 4.18 1.66 -17.01
C LYS A 135 3.76 2.76 -17.97
#